data_0e8c3355ad19d7a6a633862128eed3d2
#
_entry.id   0e8c3355ad19d7a6a633862128eed3d2
#
_cell.length_a   1.000
_cell.length_b   1.000
_cell.length_c   1.000
_cell.angle_alpha   90.00
_cell.angle_beta   90.00
_cell.angle_gamma   90.00
#
_symmetry.space_group_name_H-M   'P 1'
#
loop_
_entity.id
_entity.type
_entity.pdbx_description
1 polymer ?
#
loop_
_entity_poly.entity_id
_entity_poly.type
_entity_poly.pdbx_seq_one_letter_code
_entity_poly.pdbx_strand_id
1 'polypeptide(L)'
;MITAANLHRSYSIGKKSIEILHGVDLHIAAGEKVFLCGPSGAGKTTLMYTLAGLETPQEGKVAIDGTDIYALSATARSVFRNRNMGFIFQNYLLMPELTALENACLASSIGRRPRVEYVTELMERVGLSHRLNHLPSELSGGEQQRVAIARALANDAPIIFADEPTGNLDRKNGAEVLDLLFGLAAESRKTLVIVTHDEHLARRGDRIITIMDGQAV
;
A
#
# COMPACT_ATOMS: atom_id res chain seq x y z
N MET A 1 -1.95 -3.35 16.06
CA MET A 1 -2.13 -2.47 14.87
C MET A 1 -3.14 -3.07 13.89
N ILE A 2 -2.82 -4.09 13.09
CA ILE A 2 -3.78 -4.74 12.17
C ILE A 2 -4.05 -6.16 12.67
N THR A 3 -5.31 -6.54 12.79
CA THR A 3 -5.73 -7.92 13.11
C THR A 3 -6.76 -8.36 12.09
N ALA A 4 -6.55 -9.50 11.49
CA ALA A 4 -7.50 -10.18 10.62
C ALA A 4 -7.93 -11.48 11.30
N ALA A 5 -9.22 -11.79 11.26
CA ALA A 5 -9.78 -13.01 11.83
C ALA A 5 -10.75 -13.67 10.85
N ASN A 6 -10.44 -14.92 10.49
CA ASN A 6 -11.23 -15.80 9.65
C ASN A 6 -11.67 -15.15 8.32
N LEU A 7 -10.72 -14.53 7.58
CA LEU A 7 -11.05 -13.81 6.34
C LEU A 7 -11.33 -14.79 5.20
N HIS A 8 -12.52 -14.70 4.63
CA HIS A 8 -12.91 -15.38 3.39
C HIS A 8 -13.21 -14.37 2.28
N ARG A 9 -12.63 -14.58 1.11
CA ARG A 9 -12.86 -13.72 -0.04
C ARG A 9 -13.03 -14.53 -1.32
N SER A 10 -14.16 -14.34 -2.02
CA SER A 10 -14.47 -14.99 -3.28
C SER A 10 -14.80 -13.96 -4.37
N TYR A 11 -14.54 -14.31 -5.61
CA TYR A 11 -14.93 -13.56 -6.79
C TYR A 11 -15.87 -14.38 -7.65
N SER A 12 -16.89 -13.73 -8.23
CA SER A 12 -17.83 -14.34 -9.15
C SER A 12 -17.39 -14.10 -10.60
N ILE A 13 -17.17 -15.17 -11.35
CA ILE A 13 -16.88 -15.13 -12.79
C ILE A 13 -18.03 -15.84 -13.51
N GLY A 14 -18.99 -15.07 -14.00
CA GLY A 14 -20.23 -15.61 -14.55
C GLY A 14 -21.02 -16.35 -13.46
N LYS A 15 -21.25 -17.66 -13.63
CA LYS A 15 -21.95 -18.51 -12.65
C LYS A 15 -21.04 -19.22 -11.66
N LYS A 16 -19.72 -19.08 -11.80
CA LYS A 16 -18.74 -19.74 -10.89
C LYS A 16 -18.29 -18.76 -9.83
N SER A 17 -18.24 -19.21 -8.58
CA SER A 17 -17.54 -18.52 -7.48
C SER A 17 -16.18 -19.18 -7.29
N ILE A 18 -15.15 -18.36 -7.23
CA ILE A 18 -13.78 -18.79 -6.94
C ILE A 18 -13.38 -18.15 -5.63
N GLU A 19 -13.19 -18.95 -4.61
CA GLU A 19 -12.67 -18.50 -3.34
C GLU A 19 -11.16 -18.29 -3.44
N ILE A 20 -10.69 -17.16 -2.94
CA ILE A 20 -9.28 -16.72 -2.99
C ILE A 20 -8.66 -16.67 -1.60
N LEU A 21 -9.43 -16.31 -0.57
CA LEU A 21 -8.97 -16.36 0.83
C LEU A 21 -9.82 -17.36 1.59
N HIS A 22 -9.16 -18.27 2.29
CA HIS A 22 -9.74 -19.44 2.92
C HIS A 22 -9.55 -19.40 4.44
N GLY A 23 -10.21 -18.43 5.13
CA GLY A 23 -10.15 -18.34 6.60
C GLY A 23 -8.80 -17.81 7.09
N VAL A 24 -8.32 -16.69 6.55
CA VAL A 24 -7.01 -16.13 6.92
C VAL A 24 -7.09 -15.44 8.28
N ASP A 25 -6.21 -15.87 9.19
CA ASP A 25 -5.94 -15.23 10.46
C ASP A 25 -4.53 -14.64 10.45
N LEU A 26 -4.39 -13.35 10.87
CA LEU A 26 -3.08 -12.73 11.02
C LEU A 26 -3.12 -11.54 11.98
N HIS A 27 -1.95 -11.20 12.49
CA HIS A 27 -1.72 -9.99 13.25
C HIS A 27 -0.44 -9.30 12.78
N ILE A 28 -0.49 -7.97 12.62
CA ILE A 28 0.66 -7.12 12.29
C ILE A 28 0.80 -6.06 13.38
N ALA A 29 1.98 -5.97 13.99
CA ALA A 29 2.27 -5.01 15.04
C ALA A 29 2.47 -3.60 14.48
N ALA A 30 2.35 -2.58 15.34
CA ALA A 30 2.67 -1.20 14.96
C ALA A 30 4.18 -1.05 14.69
N GLY A 31 4.53 -0.38 13.59
CA GLY A 31 5.90 -0.17 13.16
C GLY A 31 6.56 -1.38 12.51
N GLU A 32 5.84 -2.50 12.35
CA GLU A 32 6.35 -3.72 11.74
C GLU A 32 6.41 -3.58 10.21
N LYS A 33 7.49 -4.08 9.60
CA LYS A 33 7.66 -4.22 8.15
C LYS A 33 7.37 -5.66 7.76
N VAL A 34 6.16 -5.93 7.24
CA VAL A 34 5.70 -7.25 6.88
C VAL A 34 5.66 -7.41 5.36
N PHE A 35 6.22 -8.52 4.89
CA PHE A 35 6.11 -8.91 3.49
C PHE A 35 5.10 -10.06 3.33
N LEU A 36 4.18 -9.89 2.39
CA LEU A 36 3.27 -10.93 1.94
C LEU A 36 3.88 -11.59 0.70
N CYS A 37 4.36 -12.81 0.85
CA CYS A 37 5.04 -13.58 -0.19
C CYS A 37 4.20 -14.80 -0.61
N GLY A 38 4.57 -15.42 -1.73
CA GLY A 38 3.92 -16.62 -2.24
C GLY A 38 3.80 -16.63 -3.76
N PRO A 39 3.36 -17.73 -4.37
CA PRO A 39 3.24 -17.85 -5.82
C PRO A 39 2.24 -16.84 -6.41
N SER A 40 2.32 -16.65 -7.74
CA SER A 40 1.32 -15.85 -8.44
C SER A 40 -0.06 -16.48 -8.31
N GLY A 41 -1.08 -15.66 -8.07
CA GLY A 41 -2.45 -16.15 -7.87
C GLY A 41 -2.77 -16.68 -6.47
N ALA A 42 -1.81 -16.74 -5.54
CA ALA A 42 -2.04 -17.25 -4.17
C ALA A 42 -2.95 -16.38 -3.29
N GLY A 43 -3.38 -15.18 -3.76
CA GLY A 43 -4.28 -14.30 -3.01
C GLY A 43 -3.60 -13.15 -2.26
N LYS A 44 -2.30 -12.89 -2.46
CA LYS A 44 -1.52 -11.85 -1.76
C LYS A 44 -2.13 -10.45 -1.89
N THR A 45 -2.35 -9.99 -3.13
CA THR A 45 -2.95 -8.68 -3.41
C THR A 45 -4.39 -8.60 -2.88
N THR A 46 -5.18 -9.68 -3.03
CA THR A 46 -6.53 -9.78 -2.46
C THR A 46 -6.50 -9.65 -0.94
N LEU A 47 -5.56 -10.33 -0.26
CA LEU A 47 -5.39 -10.20 1.18
C LEU A 47 -5.03 -8.77 1.56
N MET A 48 -4.02 -8.17 0.91
CA MET A 48 -3.62 -6.81 1.18
C MET A 48 -4.77 -5.82 0.99
N TYR A 49 -5.54 -5.95 -0.10
CA TYR A 49 -6.70 -5.07 -0.38
C TYR A 49 -7.83 -5.29 0.63
N THR A 50 -8.01 -6.52 1.11
CA THR A 50 -8.96 -6.82 2.19
C THR A 50 -8.49 -6.19 3.51
N LEU A 51 -7.22 -6.33 3.89
CA LEU A 51 -6.66 -5.66 5.09
C LEU A 51 -6.79 -4.14 5.01
N ALA A 52 -6.66 -3.58 3.82
CA ALA A 52 -6.75 -2.15 3.56
C ALA A 52 -8.18 -1.61 3.41
N GLY A 53 -9.21 -2.46 3.50
CA GLY A 53 -10.62 -2.06 3.33
C GLY A 53 -10.98 -1.60 1.93
N LEU A 54 -10.20 -1.99 0.91
CA LEU A 54 -10.48 -1.76 -0.51
C LEU A 54 -11.42 -2.83 -1.05
N GLU A 55 -11.29 -4.07 -0.57
CA GLU A 55 -12.15 -5.19 -0.90
C GLU A 55 -12.85 -5.74 0.33
N THR A 56 -14.16 -5.92 0.25
CA THR A 56 -14.96 -6.42 1.38
C THR A 56 -14.94 -7.94 1.40
N PRO A 57 -14.51 -8.61 2.48
CA PRO A 57 -14.59 -10.06 2.62
C PRO A 57 -16.06 -10.52 2.71
N GLN A 58 -16.34 -11.77 2.36
CA GLN A 58 -17.64 -12.38 2.60
C GLN A 58 -17.83 -12.75 4.06
N GLU A 59 -16.75 -13.19 4.73
CA GLU A 59 -16.74 -13.56 6.13
C GLU A 59 -15.45 -13.04 6.80
N GLY A 60 -15.49 -12.95 8.12
CA GLY A 60 -14.36 -12.52 8.92
C GLY A 60 -14.35 -11.05 9.25
N LYS A 61 -13.27 -10.60 9.87
CA LYS A 61 -13.10 -9.23 10.40
C LYS A 61 -11.70 -8.70 10.12
N VAL A 62 -11.61 -7.40 9.90
CA VAL A 62 -10.33 -6.68 9.95
C VAL A 62 -10.46 -5.54 10.96
N ALA A 63 -9.66 -5.58 11.99
CA ALA A 63 -9.56 -4.51 12.98
C ALA A 63 -8.22 -3.77 12.85
N ILE A 64 -8.27 -2.45 12.86
CA ILE A 64 -7.11 -1.57 12.86
C ILE A 64 -7.20 -0.69 14.09
N ASP A 65 -6.23 -0.83 14.99
CA ASP A 65 -6.23 -0.20 16.31
C ASP A 65 -7.57 -0.36 17.05
N GLY A 66 -8.11 -1.60 17.00
CA GLY A 66 -9.37 -1.97 17.63
C GLY A 66 -10.64 -1.58 16.88
N THR A 67 -10.52 -0.81 15.78
CA THR A 67 -11.66 -0.43 14.95
C THR A 67 -11.91 -1.49 13.88
N ASP A 68 -13.06 -2.17 13.92
CA ASP A 68 -13.51 -3.04 12.83
C ASP A 68 -13.88 -2.17 11.61
N ILE A 69 -13.05 -2.24 10.57
CA ILE A 69 -13.21 -1.37 9.39
C ILE A 69 -14.43 -1.74 8.53
N TYR A 70 -14.92 -2.98 8.64
CA TYR A 70 -16.09 -3.43 7.89
C TYR A 70 -17.41 -3.20 8.62
N ALA A 71 -17.38 -2.91 9.92
CA ALA A 71 -18.53 -2.38 10.65
C ALA A 71 -18.81 -0.90 10.31
N LEU A 72 -17.84 -0.20 9.71
CA LEU A 72 -18.01 1.20 9.26
C LEU A 72 -18.86 1.27 7.98
N SER A 73 -19.67 2.33 7.86
CA SER A 73 -20.31 2.66 6.59
C SER A 73 -19.26 2.90 5.49
N ALA A 74 -19.65 2.77 4.22
CA ALA A 74 -18.73 2.98 3.09
C ALA A 74 -18.03 4.35 3.14
N THR A 75 -18.76 5.41 3.49
CA THR A 75 -18.20 6.76 3.65
C THR A 75 -17.24 6.84 4.82
N ALA A 76 -17.63 6.32 6.00
CA ALA A 76 -16.76 6.33 7.19
C ALA A 76 -15.49 5.51 6.94
N ARG A 77 -15.59 4.35 6.28
CA ARG A 77 -14.45 3.51 5.90
C ARG A 77 -13.52 4.24 4.91
N SER A 78 -14.05 4.99 3.95
CA SER A 78 -13.23 5.79 3.03
C SER A 78 -12.47 6.89 3.76
N VAL A 79 -13.11 7.59 4.69
CA VAL A 79 -12.45 8.60 5.55
C VAL A 79 -11.39 7.94 6.43
N PHE A 80 -11.70 6.76 7.00
CA PHE A 80 -10.76 6.00 7.82
C PHE A 80 -9.51 5.62 7.03
N ARG A 81 -9.68 5.07 5.80
CA ARG A 81 -8.55 4.76 4.90
C ARG A 81 -7.69 5.98 4.62
N ASN A 82 -8.31 7.09 4.21
CA ASN A 82 -7.58 8.30 3.87
C ASN A 82 -6.71 8.81 5.04
N ARG A 83 -7.17 8.64 6.28
CA ARG A 83 -6.46 9.11 7.47
C ARG A 83 -5.38 8.15 7.97
N ASN A 84 -5.59 6.84 7.79
CA ASN A 84 -4.78 5.82 8.44
C ASN A 84 -3.92 5.00 7.48
N MET A 85 -4.13 5.12 6.17
CA MET A 85 -3.47 4.28 5.18
C MET A 85 -2.93 5.09 4.00
N GLY A 86 -1.68 4.82 3.62
CA GLY A 86 -1.10 5.23 2.36
C GLY A 86 -1.00 4.03 1.42
N PHE A 87 -1.04 4.27 0.11
CA PHE A 87 -1.03 3.22 -0.90
C PHE A 87 0.03 3.47 -1.96
N ILE A 88 0.81 2.44 -2.25
CA ILE A 88 1.77 2.37 -3.34
C ILE A 88 1.37 1.20 -4.22
N PHE A 89 1.11 1.44 -5.50
CA PHE A 89 0.67 0.44 -6.46
C PHE A 89 1.76 0.13 -7.48
N GLN A 90 1.77 -1.08 -8.02
CA GLN A 90 2.72 -1.54 -9.03
C GLN A 90 2.76 -0.63 -10.27
N ASN A 91 1.60 -0.17 -10.74
CA ASN A 91 1.47 0.70 -11.92
C ASN A 91 1.44 2.18 -11.56
N TYR A 92 2.00 2.57 -10.39
CA TYR A 92 2.06 3.93 -9.87
C TYR A 92 0.69 4.60 -9.67
N LEU A 93 -0.26 4.41 -10.59
CA LEU A 93 -1.59 5.00 -10.62
C LEU A 93 -1.56 6.52 -10.42
N LEU A 94 -0.66 7.19 -11.15
CA LEU A 94 -0.64 8.64 -11.23
C LEU A 94 -1.72 9.12 -12.21
N MET A 95 -2.35 10.23 -11.88
CA MET A 95 -3.29 10.91 -12.76
C MET A 95 -2.50 11.61 -13.86
N PRO A 96 -2.70 11.26 -15.14
CA PRO A 96 -1.87 11.75 -16.24
C PRO A 96 -2.01 13.26 -16.51
N GLU A 97 -3.13 13.86 -16.08
CA GLU A 97 -3.41 15.28 -16.23
C GLU A 97 -2.86 16.16 -15.10
N LEU A 98 -2.35 15.55 -14.04
CA LEU A 98 -1.80 16.23 -12.87
C LEU A 98 -0.29 16.19 -12.90
N THR A 99 0.34 17.29 -12.47
CA THR A 99 1.79 17.35 -12.25
C THR A 99 2.24 16.38 -11.16
N ALA A 100 3.54 16.17 -11.03
CA ALA A 100 4.13 15.33 -9.98
C ALA A 100 3.74 15.82 -8.58
N LEU A 101 3.81 17.13 -8.33
CA LEU A 101 3.39 17.71 -7.04
C LEU A 101 1.89 17.55 -6.79
N GLU A 102 1.05 17.80 -7.79
CA GLU A 102 -0.40 17.64 -7.67
C GLU A 102 -0.78 16.17 -7.41
N ASN A 103 -0.14 15.22 -8.11
CA ASN A 103 -0.30 13.79 -7.82
C ASN A 103 0.11 13.44 -6.38
N ALA A 104 1.23 13.95 -5.91
CA ALA A 104 1.67 13.73 -4.54
C ALA A 104 0.71 14.33 -3.51
N CYS A 105 0.12 15.50 -3.79
CA CYS A 105 -0.87 16.16 -2.93
C CYS A 105 -2.25 15.50 -2.94
N LEU A 106 -2.57 14.63 -3.90
CA LEU A 106 -3.92 14.14 -4.16
C LEU A 106 -4.58 13.53 -2.91
N ALA A 107 -3.86 12.72 -2.15
CA ALA A 107 -4.38 12.07 -0.95
C ALA A 107 -4.80 13.07 0.13
N SER A 108 -4.03 14.14 0.35
CA SER A 108 -4.32 15.19 1.32
C SER A 108 -5.46 16.10 0.85
N SER A 109 -5.53 16.37 -0.46
CA SER A 109 -6.60 17.17 -1.08
C SER A 109 -7.96 16.47 -1.00
N ILE A 110 -8.02 15.16 -1.31
CA ILE A 110 -9.23 14.34 -1.15
C ILE A 110 -9.68 14.31 0.32
N GLY A 111 -8.74 14.24 1.25
CA GLY A 111 -9.00 14.30 2.68
C GLY A 111 -9.44 15.66 3.20
N ARG A 112 -9.56 16.68 2.33
CA ARG A 112 -9.83 18.09 2.67
C ARG A 112 -8.86 18.67 3.71
N ARG A 113 -7.60 18.23 3.63
CA ARG A 113 -6.48 18.66 4.48
C ARG A 113 -5.26 18.89 3.60
N PRO A 114 -5.29 19.87 2.69
CA PRO A 114 -4.16 20.13 1.80
C PRO A 114 -2.91 20.43 2.65
N ARG A 115 -1.81 19.77 2.33
CA ARG A 115 -0.52 19.86 3.04
C ARG A 115 0.59 20.15 2.03
N VAL A 116 0.40 21.16 1.20
CA VAL A 116 1.26 21.41 0.04
C VAL A 116 2.72 21.60 0.46
N GLU A 117 3.00 22.38 1.51
CA GLU A 117 4.35 22.62 2.02
C GLU A 117 5.00 21.29 2.46
N TYR A 118 4.31 20.50 3.27
CA TYR A 118 4.79 19.21 3.73
C TYR A 118 5.02 18.23 2.57
N VAL A 119 4.12 18.20 1.59
CA VAL A 119 4.27 17.34 0.41
C VAL A 119 5.42 17.82 -0.47
N THR A 120 5.66 19.12 -0.57
CA THR A 120 6.83 19.67 -1.28
C THR A 120 8.14 19.22 -0.60
N GLU A 121 8.21 19.24 0.73
CA GLU A 121 9.33 18.68 1.49
C GLU A 121 9.49 17.18 1.25
N LEU A 122 8.39 16.42 1.19
CA LEU A 122 8.45 15.01 0.82
C LEU A 122 8.99 14.81 -0.60
N MET A 123 8.58 15.64 -1.57
CA MET A 123 9.09 15.59 -2.95
C MET A 123 10.59 15.88 -3.00
N GLU A 124 11.10 16.78 -2.18
CA GLU A 124 12.53 17.01 -2.03
C GLU A 124 13.22 15.78 -1.46
N ARG A 125 12.69 15.19 -0.39
CA ARG A 125 13.23 13.98 0.26
C ARG A 125 13.26 12.77 -0.64
N VAL A 126 12.32 12.64 -1.58
CA VAL A 126 12.37 11.61 -2.62
C VAL A 126 13.22 11.98 -3.83
N GLY A 127 13.91 13.14 -3.79
CA GLY A 127 14.85 13.60 -4.82
C GLY A 127 14.19 14.19 -6.05
N LEU A 128 12.97 14.72 -5.95
CA LEU A 128 12.15 15.20 -7.08
C LEU A 128 11.87 16.71 -7.03
N SER A 129 12.64 17.50 -6.27
CA SER A 129 12.46 18.97 -6.22
C SER A 129 12.52 19.64 -7.59
N HIS A 130 13.28 19.09 -8.52
CA HIS A 130 13.43 19.57 -9.90
C HIS A 130 12.34 19.08 -10.86
N ARG A 131 11.40 18.23 -10.40
CA ARG A 131 10.34 17.60 -11.20
C ARG A 131 8.93 17.98 -10.80
N LEU A 132 8.74 18.89 -9.86
CA LEU A 132 7.43 19.21 -9.26
C LEU A 132 6.33 19.51 -10.30
N ASN A 133 6.68 20.20 -11.38
CA ASN A 133 5.75 20.66 -12.42
C ASN A 133 5.69 19.72 -13.64
N HIS A 134 6.41 18.58 -13.64
CA HIS A 134 6.38 17.63 -14.75
C HIS A 134 5.13 16.76 -14.70
N LEU A 135 4.59 16.40 -15.87
CA LEU A 135 3.52 15.41 -15.99
C LEU A 135 4.10 13.99 -15.87
N PRO A 136 3.28 12.98 -15.50
CA PRO A 136 3.73 11.59 -15.42
C PRO A 136 4.41 11.08 -16.70
N SER A 137 3.97 11.52 -17.87
CA SER A 137 4.56 11.14 -19.17
C SER A 137 5.99 11.66 -19.38
N GLU A 138 6.42 12.65 -18.59
CA GLU A 138 7.76 13.25 -18.64
C GLU A 138 8.70 12.67 -17.58
N LEU A 139 8.21 11.72 -16.78
CA LEU A 139 8.94 11.08 -15.69
C LEU A 139 9.33 9.65 -16.05
N SER A 140 10.53 9.25 -15.68
CA SER A 140 10.94 7.83 -15.69
C SER A 140 10.10 7.00 -14.73
N GLY A 141 10.07 5.67 -14.90
CA GLY A 141 9.35 4.77 -13.98
C GLY A 141 9.79 4.91 -12.54
N GLY A 142 11.08 5.08 -12.28
CA GLY A 142 11.60 5.32 -10.93
C GLY A 142 11.16 6.66 -10.34
N GLU A 143 11.09 7.73 -11.14
CA GLU A 143 10.56 9.03 -10.72
C GLU A 143 9.06 8.95 -10.43
N GLN A 144 8.28 8.26 -11.28
CA GLN A 144 6.85 8.03 -11.04
C GLN A 144 6.60 7.26 -9.74
N GLN A 145 7.41 6.24 -9.45
CA GLN A 145 7.33 5.50 -8.19
C GLN A 145 7.66 6.37 -6.98
N ARG A 146 8.66 7.24 -7.08
CA ARG A 146 8.99 8.21 -6.01
C ARG A 146 7.86 9.21 -5.78
N VAL A 147 7.14 9.65 -6.81
CA VAL A 147 5.89 10.45 -6.67
C VAL A 147 4.82 9.64 -5.94
N ALA A 148 4.62 8.35 -6.30
CA ALA A 148 3.64 7.49 -5.64
C ALA A 148 3.98 7.27 -4.15
N ILE A 149 5.26 7.18 -3.79
CA ILE A 149 5.72 7.13 -2.38
C ILE A 149 5.38 8.45 -1.67
N ALA A 150 5.71 9.60 -2.24
CA ALA A 150 5.37 10.89 -1.64
C ALA A 150 3.85 11.04 -1.43
N ARG A 151 3.03 10.60 -2.41
CA ARG A 151 1.57 10.56 -2.30
C ARG A 151 1.09 9.67 -1.15
N ALA A 152 1.69 8.50 -0.98
CA ALA A 152 1.32 7.57 0.11
C ALA A 152 1.64 8.15 1.50
N LEU A 153 2.66 8.98 1.59
CA LEU A 153 3.09 9.65 2.83
C LEU A 153 2.39 11.00 3.08
N ALA A 154 1.69 11.57 2.09
CA ALA A 154 1.13 12.92 2.14
C ALA A 154 0.20 13.20 3.32
N ASN A 155 -0.54 12.19 3.79
CA ASN A 155 -1.43 12.30 4.96
C ASN A 155 -0.76 11.93 6.29
N ASP A 156 0.52 11.59 6.26
CA ASP A 156 1.25 11.07 7.42
C ASP A 156 0.60 9.84 8.07
N ALA A 157 -0.05 9.03 7.24
CA ALA A 157 -0.76 7.83 7.68
C ALA A 157 0.18 6.83 8.37
N PRO A 158 -0.28 6.17 9.47
CA PRO A 158 0.56 5.23 10.23
C PRO A 158 0.82 3.90 9.50
N ILE A 159 0.03 3.56 8.48
CA ILE A 159 0.15 2.31 7.73
C ILE A 159 0.38 2.62 6.26
N ILE A 160 1.34 1.94 5.64
CA ILE A 160 1.58 1.98 4.20
C ILE A 160 1.40 0.57 3.63
N PHE A 161 0.51 0.44 2.68
CA PHE A 161 0.32 -0.74 1.86
C PHE A 161 1.03 -0.55 0.52
N ALA A 162 1.86 -1.52 0.11
CA ALA A 162 2.59 -1.47 -1.14
C ALA A 162 2.41 -2.77 -1.93
N ASP A 163 1.81 -2.68 -3.10
CA ASP A 163 1.60 -3.81 -4.01
C ASP A 163 2.70 -3.81 -5.07
N GLU A 164 3.63 -4.75 -4.96
CA GLU A 164 4.78 -4.89 -5.84
C GLU A 164 5.49 -3.55 -6.18
N PRO A 165 5.94 -2.79 -5.17
CA PRO A 165 6.39 -1.40 -5.36
C PRO A 165 7.61 -1.24 -6.28
N THR A 166 8.25 -2.33 -6.69
CA THR A 166 9.41 -2.34 -7.58
C THR A 166 9.21 -3.20 -8.82
N GLY A 167 8.01 -3.77 -9.00
CA GLY A 167 7.74 -4.75 -10.06
C GLY A 167 7.94 -4.23 -11.50
N ASN A 168 7.86 -2.92 -11.71
CA ASN A 168 8.06 -2.26 -12.99
C ASN A 168 9.42 -1.56 -13.13
N LEU A 169 10.33 -1.78 -12.18
CA LEU A 169 11.65 -1.15 -12.15
C LEU A 169 12.75 -2.20 -12.41
N ASP A 170 13.85 -1.77 -12.98
CA ASP A 170 15.05 -2.59 -12.98
C ASP A 170 15.59 -2.77 -11.55
N ARG A 171 16.42 -3.78 -11.36
CA ARG A 171 16.90 -4.20 -10.03
C ARG A 171 17.58 -3.06 -9.25
N LYS A 172 18.37 -2.20 -9.92
CA LYS A 172 19.10 -1.11 -9.27
C LYS A 172 18.12 -0.03 -8.78
N ASN A 173 17.29 0.48 -9.68
CA ASN A 173 16.27 1.49 -9.36
C ASN A 173 15.26 0.96 -8.31
N GLY A 174 14.90 -0.31 -8.40
CA GLY A 174 14.03 -0.96 -7.41
C GLY A 174 14.63 -0.97 -6.00
N ALA A 175 15.93 -1.30 -5.88
CA ALA A 175 16.62 -1.28 -4.60
C ALA A 175 16.66 0.14 -3.99
N GLU A 176 17.01 1.16 -4.80
CA GLU A 176 17.05 2.56 -4.36
C GLU A 176 15.68 3.06 -3.88
N VAL A 177 14.61 2.70 -4.59
CA VAL A 177 13.23 3.07 -4.23
C VAL A 177 12.80 2.41 -2.93
N LEU A 178 13.17 1.15 -2.69
CA LEU A 178 12.86 0.48 -1.42
C LEU A 178 13.69 1.04 -0.26
N ASP A 179 14.97 1.35 -0.47
CA ASP A 179 15.81 2.01 0.55
C ASP A 179 15.19 3.33 0.98
N LEU A 180 14.73 4.11 0.03
CA LEU A 180 14.03 5.36 0.27
C LEU A 180 12.74 5.15 1.08
N LEU A 181 11.88 4.21 0.65
CA LEU A 181 10.62 3.89 1.35
C LEU A 181 10.89 3.45 2.80
N PHE A 182 11.86 2.56 3.01
CA PHE A 182 12.20 2.07 4.34
C PHE A 182 12.77 3.15 5.23
N GLY A 183 13.63 4.04 4.70
CA GLY A 183 14.16 5.18 5.43
C GLY A 183 13.04 6.10 5.92
N LEU A 184 12.16 6.53 5.00
CA LEU A 184 11.05 7.41 5.29
C LEU A 184 10.04 6.79 6.29
N ALA A 185 9.78 5.49 6.16
CA ALA A 185 8.88 4.78 7.06
C ALA A 185 9.47 4.60 8.46
N ALA A 186 10.76 4.31 8.56
CA ALA A 186 11.46 4.10 9.84
C ALA A 186 11.50 5.38 10.68
N GLU A 187 11.78 6.54 10.07
CA GLU A 187 11.80 7.83 10.75
C GLU A 187 10.48 8.15 11.47
N SER A 188 9.37 7.76 10.87
CA SER A 188 8.02 8.01 11.39
C SER A 188 7.38 6.76 12.03
N ARG A 189 8.15 5.68 12.26
CA ARG A 189 7.69 4.40 12.82
C ARG A 189 6.43 3.85 12.15
N LYS A 190 6.35 3.97 10.82
CA LYS A 190 5.19 3.50 10.06
C LYS A 190 5.20 1.98 9.92
N THR A 191 4.02 1.38 9.95
CA THR A 191 3.80 -0.03 9.62
C THR A 191 3.80 -0.17 8.11
N LEU A 192 4.58 -1.12 7.58
CA LEU A 192 4.61 -1.43 6.15
C LEU A 192 4.04 -2.83 5.90
N VAL A 193 3.12 -2.92 4.95
CA VAL A 193 2.61 -4.20 4.43
C VAL A 193 2.90 -4.23 2.93
N ILE A 194 3.84 -5.09 2.54
CA ILE A 194 4.39 -5.11 1.18
C ILE A 194 4.11 -6.46 0.54
N VAL A 195 3.44 -6.45 -0.61
CA VAL A 195 3.33 -7.64 -1.47
C VAL A 195 4.53 -7.69 -2.40
N THR A 196 5.19 -8.82 -2.47
CA THR A 196 6.25 -9.07 -3.45
C THR A 196 6.37 -10.55 -3.77
N HIS A 197 6.88 -10.85 -4.96
CA HIS A 197 7.33 -12.20 -5.34
C HIS A 197 8.86 -12.34 -5.23
N ASP A 198 9.59 -11.27 -4.90
CA ASP A 198 11.05 -11.29 -4.72
C ASP A 198 11.39 -11.60 -3.25
N GLU A 199 11.85 -12.85 -3.02
CA GLU A 199 12.25 -13.30 -1.67
C GLU A 199 13.48 -12.56 -1.13
N HIS A 200 14.38 -12.05 -2.00
CA HIS A 200 15.53 -11.27 -1.53
C HIS A 200 15.08 -9.94 -0.94
N LEU A 201 14.08 -9.31 -1.55
CA LEU A 201 13.49 -8.09 -0.99
C LEU A 201 12.74 -8.39 0.31
N ALA A 202 12.02 -9.49 0.37
CA ALA A 202 11.24 -9.88 1.55
C ALA A 202 12.10 -10.08 2.81
N ARG A 203 13.35 -10.56 2.65
CA ARG A 203 14.32 -10.72 3.76
C ARG A 203 14.74 -9.40 4.41
N ARG A 204 14.39 -8.27 3.82
CA ARG A 204 14.65 -6.92 4.38
C ARG A 204 13.57 -6.44 5.34
N GLY A 205 12.47 -7.18 5.45
CA GLY A 205 11.41 -6.95 6.42
C GLY A 205 11.71 -7.53 7.79
N ASP A 206 10.85 -7.20 8.74
CA ASP A 206 10.91 -7.77 10.08
C ASP A 206 10.28 -9.17 10.11
N ARG A 207 9.30 -9.42 9.20
CA ARG A 207 8.60 -10.69 9.06
C ARG A 207 8.10 -10.93 7.63
N ILE A 208 8.11 -12.21 7.25
CA ILE A 208 7.48 -12.70 6.02
C ILE A 208 6.26 -13.52 6.42
N ILE A 209 5.13 -13.24 5.80
CA ILE A 209 3.91 -14.07 5.84
C ILE A 209 3.78 -14.70 4.46
N THR A 210 3.87 -16.01 4.41
CA THR A 210 3.70 -16.75 3.15
C THR A 210 2.23 -17.02 2.92
N ILE A 211 1.74 -16.71 1.72
CA ILE A 211 0.38 -17.01 1.30
C ILE A 211 0.44 -18.17 0.30
N MET A 212 -0.23 -19.25 0.62
CA MET A 212 -0.35 -20.43 -0.23
C MET A 212 -1.83 -20.86 -0.28
N ASP A 213 -2.35 -21.01 -1.49
CA ASP A 213 -3.74 -21.42 -1.72
C ASP A 213 -4.76 -20.68 -0.83
N GLY A 214 -4.59 -19.35 -0.73
CA GLY A 214 -5.49 -18.49 0.02
C GLY A 214 -5.38 -18.57 1.56
N GLN A 215 -4.36 -19.20 2.09
CA GLN A 215 -4.08 -19.31 3.52
C GLN A 215 -2.75 -18.68 3.89
N ALA A 216 -2.64 -18.15 5.11
CA ALA A 216 -1.37 -17.68 5.68
C ALA A 216 -0.66 -18.84 6.39
N VAL A 217 0.58 -19.10 6.01
CA VAL A 217 1.42 -20.20 6.53
C VAL A 217 2.77 -19.67 7.02
#